data_42dc102ed5d12c9d1e403c29c61ab29f
#
_entry.id   42dc102ed5d12c9d1e403c29c61ab29f
#
_cell.length_a   1.000
_cell.length_b   1.000
_cell.length_c   1.000
_cell.angle_alpha   90.00
_cell.angle_beta   90.00
_cell.angle_gamma   90.00
#
_symmetry.space_group_name_H-M   'P 1'
#
loop_
_entity.id
_entity.type
_entity.pdbx_description
1 polymer ?
#
loop_
_entity_poly.entity_id
_entity_poly.type
_entity_poly.pdbx_seq_one_letter_code
_entity_poly.pdbx_strand_id
1 'polypeptide(L)'
;NYKIGDTHEGTATMDWMEQEQERGITITSAATTCHWTLEDHTKPKKGALEHRINIIDTPGHVDFTVEVERSLRVLDGAVGVFCAKGGVEPQSENVWRQADTYNVPRMAFINKMDIMGADFYNAVEQIKTRLGKNAICLQLPIGKEDEFKGIIDLFEMKAYIYNDDKGDDISIEEIPEAMKDDAELYHTELVEKICELDDDLMMEYLEGEEPSVEDMKAALRKATCECQAVPVCCGSAYRNKGVQKLLDAIVEFMPSPLDIPPIQGVDEDGNDVVRHSSDEEPFSALAFKIMTDPFVGKLAYFRVYSGTMNAGSYVLNATKGKKERVGRILQMHANKREELDKVYSGCLLYTSPSPRDK
;
A
#
# COMPACT_ATOMS: atom_id res chain seq x y z
N ASN A 1 12.37 4.91 -11.35
CA ASN A 1 12.33 4.58 -12.77
C ASN A 1 12.24 5.87 -13.58
N TYR A 2 13.10 6.04 -14.59
CA TYR A 2 13.08 7.19 -15.49
C TYR A 2 11.98 7.14 -16.57
N LYS A 3 11.18 6.06 -16.60
CA LYS A 3 10.06 5.90 -17.52
C LYS A 3 8.84 5.43 -16.76
N ILE A 4 7.75 6.17 -16.91
CA ILE A 4 6.42 5.77 -16.50
C ILE A 4 5.91 4.75 -17.52
N GLY A 5 5.48 3.58 -17.07
CA GLY A 5 4.88 2.55 -17.92
C GLY A 5 3.37 2.66 -17.92
N ASP A 6 2.74 2.24 -19.00
CA ASP A 6 1.29 2.14 -19.15
C ASP A 6 0.88 0.68 -19.37
N THR A 7 -0.13 0.20 -18.63
CA THR A 7 -0.69 -1.14 -18.79
C THR A 7 -1.32 -1.34 -20.17
N HIS A 8 -2.02 -0.35 -20.69
CA HIS A 8 -2.66 -0.43 -22.02
C HIS A 8 -1.67 -0.44 -23.18
N GLU A 9 -0.49 0.15 -22.98
CA GLU A 9 0.60 0.12 -23.96
C GLU A 9 1.57 -1.07 -23.75
N GLY A 10 1.32 -1.93 -22.74
CA GLY A 10 2.18 -3.05 -22.40
C GLY A 10 3.56 -2.66 -21.90
N THR A 11 3.72 -1.43 -21.40
CA THR A 11 5.00 -0.89 -20.93
C THR A 11 5.13 -0.82 -19.42
N ALA A 12 4.11 -1.26 -18.67
CA ALA A 12 4.12 -1.30 -17.22
C ALA A 12 5.20 -2.26 -16.70
N THR A 13 6.01 -1.79 -15.76
CA THR A 13 7.19 -2.52 -15.27
C THR A 13 6.81 -3.80 -14.52
N MET A 14 5.64 -3.87 -13.89
CA MET A 14 5.16 -5.01 -13.12
C MET A 14 4.49 -6.07 -13.99
N ASP A 15 3.94 -5.70 -15.14
CA ASP A 15 3.35 -6.60 -16.13
C ASP A 15 4.47 -7.17 -17.03
N TRP A 16 5.14 -8.19 -16.57
CA TRP A 16 6.34 -8.75 -17.23
C TRP A 16 6.04 -9.93 -18.16
N MET A 17 4.83 -10.52 -18.06
CA MET A 17 4.41 -11.61 -18.94
C MET A 17 3.95 -11.05 -20.28
N GLU A 18 4.32 -11.73 -21.37
CA GLU A 18 3.88 -11.37 -22.74
C GLU A 18 2.34 -11.26 -22.85
N GLN A 19 1.62 -12.14 -22.19
CA GLN A 19 0.15 -12.14 -22.16
C GLN A 19 -0.46 -10.95 -21.40
N GLU A 20 0.21 -10.45 -20.35
CA GLU A 20 -0.18 -9.24 -19.63
C GLU A 20 0.03 -8.00 -20.51
N GLN A 21 1.16 -7.94 -21.19
CA GLN A 21 1.52 -6.84 -22.10
C GLN A 21 0.60 -6.81 -23.35
N GLU A 22 0.30 -7.97 -23.93
CA GLU A 22 -0.62 -8.05 -25.10
C GLU A 22 -2.05 -7.65 -24.75
N ARG A 23 -2.53 -8.02 -23.56
CA ARG A 23 -3.90 -7.76 -23.12
C ARG A 23 -4.07 -6.42 -22.39
N GLY A 24 -2.98 -5.81 -21.96
CA GLY A 24 -3.01 -4.58 -21.16
C GLY A 24 -3.67 -4.76 -19.79
N ILE A 25 -3.56 -5.95 -19.18
CA ILE A 25 -4.11 -6.25 -17.85
C ILE A 25 -3.10 -7.08 -17.05
N THR A 26 -3.04 -6.84 -15.75
CA THR A 26 -2.30 -7.68 -14.80
C THR A 26 -3.01 -9.01 -14.62
N ILE A 27 -2.31 -10.13 -14.78
CA ILE A 27 -2.84 -11.49 -14.61
C ILE A 27 -2.32 -12.13 -13.33
N THR A 28 -1.02 -12.00 -13.08
CA THR A 28 -0.34 -12.56 -11.91
C THR A 28 0.12 -11.47 -10.96
N SER A 29 -0.05 -11.70 -9.66
CA SER A 29 0.51 -10.76 -8.68
C SER A 29 2.04 -10.71 -8.78
N ALA A 30 2.59 -9.50 -8.82
CA ALA A 30 4.02 -9.24 -8.84
C ALA A 30 4.44 -8.46 -7.60
N ALA A 31 5.66 -8.72 -7.12
CA ALA A 31 6.19 -8.02 -5.95
C ALA A 31 7.37 -7.12 -6.33
N THR A 32 7.42 -5.95 -5.74
CA THR A 32 8.56 -5.04 -5.84
C THR A 32 8.80 -4.34 -4.50
N THR A 33 9.95 -3.70 -4.39
CA THR A 33 10.29 -2.91 -3.20
C THR A 33 10.64 -1.51 -3.64
N CYS A 34 10.12 -0.52 -2.95
CA CYS A 34 10.56 0.87 -3.05
C CYS A 34 11.06 1.39 -1.70
N HIS A 35 11.86 2.42 -1.76
CA HIS A 35 12.42 3.11 -0.61
C HIS A 35 11.87 4.53 -0.61
N TRP A 36 11.36 4.98 0.52
CA TRP A 36 10.74 6.28 0.68
C TRP A 36 11.14 6.95 1.98
N THR A 37 11.36 8.24 1.93
CA THR A 37 11.60 9.09 3.09
C THR A 37 10.50 10.14 3.17
N LEU A 38 9.95 10.36 4.37
CA LEU A 38 9.07 11.51 4.61
C LEU A 38 9.93 12.77 4.56
N GLU A 39 9.78 13.54 3.51
CA GLU A 39 10.56 14.75 3.29
C GLU A 39 9.71 15.89 2.75
N ASP A 40 10.16 17.09 3.02
CA ASP A 40 9.84 18.24 2.19
C ASP A 40 10.35 17.95 0.77
N HIS A 41 9.44 17.65 -0.16
CA HIS A 41 9.70 17.25 -1.54
C HIS A 41 10.58 18.23 -2.32
N THR A 42 10.96 19.34 -1.70
CA THR A 42 11.83 20.37 -2.26
C THR A 42 13.30 20.19 -1.90
N LYS A 43 13.64 19.48 -0.80
CA LYS A 43 15.04 19.32 -0.33
C LYS A 43 15.22 18.07 0.54
N PRO A 44 15.88 17.01 0.03
CA PRO A 44 16.21 15.84 0.84
C PRO A 44 17.07 16.22 2.07
N LYS A 45 16.56 15.95 3.27
CA LYS A 45 17.30 16.16 4.52
C LYS A 45 18.26 15.00 4.75
N LYS A 46 19.55 15.31 4.91
CA LYS A 46 20.53 14.30 5.35
C LYS A 46 20.14 13.73 6.71
N GLY A 47 19.90 12.42 6.76
CA GLY A 47 19.59 11.70 8.00
C GLY A 47 18.09 11.45 8.23
N ALA A 48 17.21 11.71 7.26
CA ALA A 48 15.81 11.28 7.32
C ALA A 48 15.72 9.75 7.34
N LEU A 49 14.74 9.23 8.10
CA LEU A 49 14.49 7.79 8.20
C LEU A 49 13.96 7.26 6.85
N GLU A 50 14.70 6.35 6.25
CA GLU A 50 14.27 5.68 5.03
C GLU A 50 13.32 4.52 5.36
N HIS A 51 12.14 4.53 4.75
CA HIS A 51 11.15 3.46 4.86
C HIS A 51 11.24 2.54 3.66
N ARG A 52 11.26 1.24 3.93
CA ARG A 52 11.20 0.21 2.90
C ARG A 52 9.75 -0.25 2.73
N ILE A 53 9.17 0.01 1.57
CA ILE A 53 7.80 -0.39 1.24
C ILE A 53 7.86 -1.58 0.26
N ASN A 54 7.35 -2.73 0.70
CA ASN A 54 7.19 -3.89 -0.15
C ASN A 54 5.79 -3.86 -0.77
N ILE A 55 5.71 -3.79 -2.07
CA ILE A 55 4.46 -3.65 -2.82
C ILE A 55 4.17 -4.99 -3.50
N ILE A 56 2.95 -5.49 -3.32
CA ILE A 56 2.39 -6.57 -4.13
C ILE A 56 1.34 -5.94 -5.04
N ASP A 57 1.62 -5.92 -6.33
CA ASP A 57 0.65 -5.53 -7.34
C ASP A 57 -0.25 -6.72 -7.64
N THR A 58 -1.56 -6.52 -7.54
CA THR A 58 -2.57 -7.58 -7.71
C THR A 58 -3.49 -7.29 -8.89
N PRO A 59 -3.92 -8.32 -9.64
CA PRO A 59 -4.84 -8.12 -10.74
C PRO A 59 -6.18 -7.57 -10.24
N GLY A 60 -6.74 -6.60 -10.99
CA GLY A 60 -8.07 -6.04 -10.72
C GLY A 60 -9.23 -6.82 -11.37
N HIS A 61 -8.94 -7.82 -12.19
CA HIS A 61 -9.96 -8.55 -12.95
C HIS A 61 -10.59 -9.69 -12.13
N VAL A 62 -11.91 -9.88 -12.24
CA VAL A 62 -12.66 -10.88 -11.46
C VAL A 62 -12.17 -12.32 -11.65
N ASP A 63 -11.65 -12.66 -12.82
CA ASP A 63 -11.16 -14.01 -13.13
C ASP A 63 -9.91 -14.38 -12.29
N PHE A 64 -9.24 -13.39 -11.70
CA PHE A 64 -8.00 -13.56 -10.96
C PHE A 64 -8.14 -13.29 -9.45
N THR A 65 -9.35 -13.35 -8.91
CA THR A 65 -9.64 -13.11 -7.48
C THR A 65 -8.84 -14.00 -6.53
N VAL A 66 -8.46 -15.20 -6.93
CA VAL A 66 -7.62 -16.13 -6.15
C VAL A 66 -6.22 -15.55 -5.90
N GLU A 67 -5.65 -14.82 -6.86
CA GLU A 67 -4.35 -14.15 -6.69
C GLU A 67 -4.46 -13.00 -5.68
N VAL A 68 -5.56 -12.27 -5.70
CA VAL A 68 -5.84 -11.22 -4.71
C VAL A 68 -5.98 -11.82 -3.31
N GLU A 69 -6.78 -12.89 -3.17
CA GLU A 69 -7.02 -13.54 -1.88
C GLU A 69 -5.73 -14.10 -1.24
N ARG A 70 -4.87 -14.71 -2.05
CA ARG A 70 -3.55 -15.18 -1.58
C ARG A 70 -2.68 -14.03 -1.08
N SER A 71 -2.72 -12.90 -1.77
CA SER A 71 -1.96 -11.71 -1.39
C SER A 71 -2.50 -11.11 -0.09
N LEU A 72 -3.81 -11.00 0.09
CA LEU A 72 -4.45 -10.45 1.29
C LEU A 72 -4.02 -11.15 2.59
N ARG A 73 -3.67 -12.44 2.54
CA ARG A 73 -3.21 -13.20 3.72
C ARG A 73 -1.84 -12.76 4.24
N VAL A 74 -1.06 -12.07 3.45
CA VAL A 74 0.32 -11.68 3.79
C VAL A 74 0.54 -10.17 3.78
N LEU A 75 -0.50 -9.38 3.51
CA LEU A 75 -0.43 -7.92 3.51
C LEU A 75 -0.58 -7.37 4.93
N ASP A 76 0.17 -6.31 5.22
CA ASP A 76 -0.04 -5.48 6.41
C ASP A 76 -1.15 -4.47 6.17
N GLY A 77 -1.28 -4.00 4.95
CA GLY A 77 -2.34 -3.10 4.52
C GLY A 77 -2.48 -3.07 3.01
N ALA A 78 -3.52 -2.44 2.51
CA ALA A 78 -3.81 -2.36 1.08
C ALA A 78 -4.18 -0.94 0.64
N VAL A 79 -3.78 -0.57 -0.56
CA VAL A 79 -4.24 0.65 -1.24
C VAL A 79 -5.26 0.25 -2.30
N GLY A 80 -6.52 0.60 -2.09
CA GLY A 80 -7.57 0.46 -3.09
C GLY A 80 -7.49 1.58 -4.11
N VAL A 81 -7.18 1.24 -5.37
CA VAL A 81 -7.07 2.21 -6.45
C VAL A 81 -8.39 2.28 -7.22
N PHE A 82 -9.04 3.44 -7.19
CA PHE A 82 -10.32 3.70 -7.86
C PHE A 82 -10.13 4.66 -9.02
N CYS A 83 -10.85 4.43 -10.10
CA CYS A 83 -10.86 5.36 -11.22
C CYS A 83 -11.75 6.57 -10.88
N ALA A 84 -11.25 7.80 -11.02
CA ALA A 84 -12.02 9.01 -10.76
C ALA A 84 -13.31 9.13 -11.61
N LYS A 85 -13.33 8.50 -12.78
CA LYS A 85 -14.50 8.47 -13.66
C LYS A 85 -15.48 7.34 -13.29
N GLY A 86 -14.95 6.12 -13.03
CA GLY A 86 -15.79 4.93 -12.77
C GLY A 86 -16.24 4.83 -11.33
N GLY A 87 -15.48 5.42 -10.40
CA GLY A 87 -15.74 5.28 -8.97
C GLY A 87 -15.60 3.82 -8.48
N VAL A 88 -16.57 3.37 -7.71
CA VAL A 88 -16.64 2.00 -7.20
C VAL A 88 -17.32 1.09 -8.22
N GLU A 89 -16.56 0.17 -8.79
CA GLU A 89 -17.03 -0.84 -9.74
C GLU A 89 -17.28 -2.20 -9.04
N PRO A 90 -18.02 -3.15 -9.66
CA PRO A 90 -18.29 -4.46 -9.05
C PRO A 90 -17.02 -5.23 -8.62
N GLN A 91 -15.92 -5.10 -9.38
CA GLN A 91 -14.63 -5.69 -9.01
C GLN A 91 -14.09 -5.08 -7.72
N SER A 92 -14.19 -3.76 -7.58
CA SER A 92 -13.76 -3.05 -6.38
C SER A 92 -14.51 -3.53 -5.14
N GLU A 93 -15.82 -3.74 -5.25
CA GLU A 93 -16.64 -4.28 -4.17
C GLU A 93 -16.22 -5.69 -3.75
N ASN A 94 -15.93 -6.57 -4.72
CA ASN A 94 -15.50 -7.93 -4.44
C ASN A 94 -14.16 -7.99 -3.70
N VAL A 95 -13.16 -7.27 -4.20
CA VAL A 95 -11.83 -7.19 -3.57
C VAL A 95 -11.94 -6.55 -2.19
N TRP A 96 -12.78 -5.54 -2.03
CA TRP A 96 -13.00 -4.88 -0.76
C TRP A 96 -13.60 -5.81 0.30
N ARG A 97 -14.61 -6.62 -0.07
CA ARG A 97 -15.19 -7.64 0.82
C ARG A 97 -14.19 -8.74 1.21
N GLN A 98 -13.34 -9.16 0.27
CA GLN A 98 -12.25 -10.09 0.59
C GLN A 98 -11.29 -9.49 1.63
N ALA A 99 -10.92 -8.23 1.45
CA ALA A 99 -10.06 -7.53 2.42
C ALA A 99 -10.75 -7.36 3.79
N ASP A 100 -12.08 -7.19 3.86
CA ASP A 100 -12.85 -7.22 5.11
C ASP A 100 -12.74 -8.58 5.82
N THR A 101 -12.79 -9.69 5.07
CA THR A 101 -12.67 -11.05 5.62
C THR A 101 -11.34 -11.27 6.34
N TYR A 102 -10.27 -10.65 5.83
CA TYR A 102 -8.92 -10.77 6.41
C TYR A 102 -8.56 -9.61 7.36
N ASN A 103 -9.49 -8.69 7.63
CA ASN A 103 -9.25 -7.48 8.44
C ASN A 103 -8.01 -6.70 8.00
N VAL A 104 -7.82 -6.56 6.70
CA VAL A 104 -6.68 -5.82 6.15
C VAL A 104 -6.96 -4.33 6.21
N PRO A 105 -6.15 -3.52 6.93
CA PRO A 105 -6.22 -2.06 6.90
C PRO A 105 -6.09 -1.50 5.48
N ARG A 106 -6.85 -0.46 5.19
CA ARG A 106 -6.93 0.06 3.81
C ARG A 106 -6.96 1.57 3.76
N MET A 107 -6.40 2.08 2.67
CA MET A 107 -6.60 3.44 2.21
C MET A 107 -7.08 3.42 0.75
N ALA A 108 -7.65 4.52 0.29
CA ALA A 108 -8.13 4.67 -1.08
C ALA A 108 -7.29 5.70 -1.85
N PHE A 109 -7.02 5.41 -3.11
CA PHE A 109 -6.41 6.35 -4.04
C PHE A 109 -7.31 6.55 -5.25
N ILE A 110 -7.84 7.76 -5.40
CA ILE A 110 -8.67 8.15 -6.56
C ILE A 110 -7.72 8.54 -7.69
N ASN A 111 -7.50 7.60 -8.60
CA ASN A 111 -6.56 7.69 -9.71
C ASN A 111 -7.24 8.19 -10.99
N LYS A 112 -6.43 8.58 -11.96
CA LYS A 112 -6.85 9.07 -13.27
C LYS A 112 -7.67 10.36 -13.18
N MET A 113 -7.23 11.29 -12.32
CA MET A 113 -7.86 12.62 -12.22
C MET A 113 -7.71 13.46 -13.51
N ASP A 114 -6.81 13.04 -14.41
CA ASP A 114 -6.50 13.68 -15.69
C ASP A 114 -7.36 13.21 -16.86
N ILE A 115 -8.26 12.27 -16.69
CA ILE A 115 -9.11 11.77 -17.80
C ILE A 115 -10.45 12.50 -17.87
N MET A 116 -11.02 12.55 -19.07
CA MET A 116 -12.35 13.14 -19.30
C MET A 116 -13.44 12.40 -18.50
N GLY A 117 -14.22 13.15 -17.72
CA GLY A 117 -15.27 12.65 -16.83
C GLY A 117 -14.76 12.28 -15.43
N ALA A 118 -13.55 12.69 -15.05
CA ALA A 118 -13.04 12.51 -13.70
C ALA A 118 -13.86 13.31 -12.68
N ASP A 119 -14.32 12.64 -11.63
CA ASP A 119 -15.09 13.24 -10.53
C ASP A 119 -14.66 12.63 -9.19
N PHE A 120 -13.81 13.36 -8.48
CA PHE A 120 -13.29 12.96 -7.18
C PHE A 120 -14.40 12.81 -6.15
N TYR A 121 -15.27 13.79 -6.05
CA TYR A 121 -16.30 13.83 -5.00
C TYR A 121 -17.32 12.70 -5.16
N ASN A 122 -17.73 12.41 -6.39
CA ASN A 122 -18.60 11.28 -6.68
C ASN A 122 -17.92 9.95 -6.35
N ALA A 123 -16.61 9.79 -6.65
CA ALA A 123 -15.88 8.57 -6.30
C ALA A 123 -15.80 8.36 -4.78
N VAL A 124 -15.54 9.43 -4.01
CA VAL A 124 -15.53 9.38 -2.54
C VAL A 124 -16.91 9.04 -1.98
N GLU A 125 -17.96 9.65 -2.51
CA GLU A 125 -19.34 9.37 -2.08
C GLU A 125 -19.73 7.91 -2.37
N GLN A 126 -19.29 7.34 -3.48
CA GLN A 126 -19.48 5.91 -3.77
C GLN A 126 -18.73 5.01 -2.78
N ILE A 127 -17.53 5.38 -2.33
CA ILE A 127 -16.82 4.64 -1.28
C ILE A 127 -17.62 4.66 0.02
N LYS A 128 -18.15 5.82 0.42
CA LYS A 128 -19.00 5.96 1.62
C LYS A 128 -20.28 5.12 1.51
N THR A 129 -20.99 5.20 0.40
CA THR A 129 -22.32 4.61 0.24
C THR A 129 -22.31 3.16 -0.17
N ARG A 130 -21.49 2.76 -1.14
CA ARG A 130 -21.46 1.39 -1.69
C ARG A 130 -20.57 0.44 -0.91
N LEU A 131 -19.45 0.93 -0.37
CA LEU A 131 -18.57 0.12 0.47
C LEU A 131 -18.89 0.26 1.97
N GLY A 132 -19.77 1.22 2.35
CA GLY A 132 -20.20 1.43 3.72
C GLY A 132 -19.03 1.77 4.66
N LYS A 133 -18.06 2.57 4.19
CA LYS A 133 -16.83 2.85 4.92
C LYS A 133 -16.73 4.33 5.33
N ASN A 134 -16.08 4.57 6.47
CA ASN A 134 -15.73 5.90 6.93
C ASN A 134 -14.54 6.41 6.10
N ALA A 135 -14.84 6.96 4.92
CA ALA A 135 -13.84 7.55 4.04
C ALA A 135 -13.52 8.98 4.48
N ILE A 136 -12.26 9.22 4.78
CA ILE A 136 -11.74 10.50 5.25
C ILE A 136 -10.80 11.08 4.21
N CYS A 137 -11.18 12.19 3.59
CA CYS A 137 -10.37 12.87 2.58
C CYS A 137 -9.16 13.51 3.24
N LEU A 138 -7.96 13.15 2.80
CA LEU A 138 -6.71 13.81 3.20
C LEU A 138 -6.36 14.96 2.27
N GLN A 139 -6.90 14.94 1.07
CA GLN A 139 -6.52 15.82 -0.02
C GLN A 139 -7.74 16.20 -0.87
N LEU A 140 -7.67 17.35 -1.51
CA LEU A 140 -8.59 17.75 -2.57
C LEU A 140 -7.83 17.95 -3.88
N PRO A 141 -8.43 17.60 -5.04
CA PRO A 141 -7.80 17.85 -6.33
C PRO A 141 -7.90 19.33 -6.73
N ILE A 142 -6.83 19.87 -7.30
CA ILE A 142 -6.81 21.20 -7.93
C ILE A 142 -7.01 21.03 -9.43
N GLY A 143 -8.21 21.35 -9.89
CA GLY A 143 -8.64 21.09 -11.25
C GLY A 143 -9.04 19.63 -11.48
N LYS A 144 -9.50 19.32 -12.67
CA LYS A 144 -9.90 17.99 -13.12
C LYS A 144 -9.62 17.84 -14.60
N GLU A 145 -9.55 16.61 -15.09
CA GLU A 145 -9.28 16.33 -16.50
C GLU A 145 -7.96 16.98 -16.94
N ASP A 146 -7.92 17.62 -18.10
CA ASP A 146 -6.72 18.29 -18.61
C ASP A 146 -6.24 19.45 -17.73
N GLU A 147 -7.12 19.99 -16.87
CA GLU A 147 -6.79 21.06 -15.92
C GLU A 147 -6.28 20.54 -14.57
N PHE A 148 -6.20 19.23 -14.38
CA PHE A 148 -5.66 18.65 -13.14
C PHE A 148 -4.18 18.96 -13.00
N LYS A 149 -3.85 19.86 -12.08
CA LYS A 149 -2.49 20.38 -11.90
C LYS A 149 -1.91 20.17 -10.51
N GLY A 150 -2.71 19.74 -9.54
CA GLY A 150 -2.20 19.58 -8.18
C GLY A 150 -3.20 19.05 -7.19
N ILE A 151 -2.82 19.08 -5.93
CA ILE A 151 -3.65 18.69 -4.79
C ILE A 151 -3.53 19.71 -3.67
N ILE A 152 -4.57 19.83 -2.85
CA ILE A 152 -4.54 20.52 -1.57
C ILE A 152 -4.36 19.47 -0.48
N ASP A 153 -3.36 19.62 0.36
CA ASP A 153 -3.19 18.83 1.58
C ASP A 153 -4.05 19.46 2.68
N LEU A 154 -4.99 18.71 3.22
CA LEU A 154 -5.94 19.20 4.20
C LEU A 154 -5.38 19.28 5.63
N PHE A 155 -4.30 18.57 5.95
CA PHE A 155 -3.61 18.74 7.24
C PHE A 155 -2.75 19.99 7.26
N GLU A 156 -2.02 20.25 6.18
CA GLU A 156 -1.09 21.37 6.08
C GLU A 156 -1.76 22.65 5.59
N MET A 157 -2.96 22.53 4.99
CA MET A 157 -3.68 23.61 4.31
C MET A 157 -2.80 24.33 3.29
N LYS A 158 -2.12 23.53 2.46
CA LYS A 158 -1.23 23.98 1.39
C LYS A 158 -1.56 23.31 0.07
N ALA A 159 -1.27 24.01 -1.03
CA ALA A 159 -1.42 23.51 -2.38
C ALA A 159 -0.08 22.96 -2.90
N TYR A 160 -0.10 21.74 -3.39
CA TYR A 160 1.03 21.08 -4.07
C TYR A 160 0.75 21.14 -5.58
N ILE A 161 1.45 21.98 -6.29
CA ILE A 161 1.29 22.21 -7.73
C ILE A 161 2.40 21.50 -8.50
N TYR A 162 2.02 20.70 -9.48
CA TYR A 162 2.95 20.01 -10.38
C TYR A 162 3.15 20.85 -11.63
N ASN A 163 4.36 21.40 -11.79
CA ASN A 163 4.70 22.39 -12.82
C ASN A 163 5.07 21.75 -14.16
N ASP A 164 5.29 20.42 -14.16
CA ASP A 164 5.64 19.66 -15.34
C ASP A 164 4.72 18.47 -15.59
N ASP A 165 4.80 17.89 -16.80
CA ASP A 165 4.00 16.72 -17.17
C ASP A 165 4.53 15.39 -16.58
N LYS A 166 5.72 15.41 -15.97
CA LYS A 166 6.35 14.23 -15.38
C LYS A 166 6.12 14.14 -13.88
N GLY A 167 5.58 15.18 -13.25
CA GLY A 167 5.34 15.25 -11.82
C GLY A 167 6.63 15.28 -10.98
N ASP A 168 7.73 15.75 -11.54
CA ASP A 168 9.03 15.84 -10.85
C ASP A 168 9.26 17.23 -10.26
N ASP A 169 8.67 18.28 -10.86
CA ASP A 169 8.75 19.67 -10.38
C ASP A 169 7.51 20.05 -9.60
N ILE A 170 7.65 20.09 -8.28
CA ILE A 170 6.55 20.37 -7.34
C ILE A 170 6.82 21.69 -6.63
N SER A 171 5.87 22.62 -6.69
CA SER A 171 5.84 23.83 -5.86
C SER A 171 4.79 23.72 -4.76
N ILE A 172 5.13 24.21 -3.57
CA ILE A 172 4.20 24.31 -2.44
C ILE A 172 3.76 25.76 -2.37
N GLU A 173 2.47 25.97 -2.51
CA GLU A 173 1.86 27.30 -2.63
C GLU A 173 0.68 27.47 -1.66
N GLU A 174 0.21 28.68 -1.53
CA GLU A 174 -1.06 28.97 -0.86
C GLU A 174 -2.23 28.40 -1.67
N ILE A 175 -3.29 28.00 -0.96
CA ILE A 175 -4.50 27.47 -1.61
C ILE A 175 -5.08 28.53 -2.54
N PRO A 176 -5.42 28.17 -3.81
CA PRO A 176 -6.06 29.09 -4.73
C PRO A 176 -7.34 29.69 -4.15
N GLU A 177 -7.55 31.00 -4.32
CA GLU A 177 -8.67 31.74 -3.71
C GLU A 177 -10.03 31.10 -3.98
N ALA A 178 -10.22 30.58 -5.20
CA ALA A 178 -11.48 29.92 -5.60
C ALA A 178 -11.75 28.59 -4.88
N MET A 179 -10.74 28.03 -4.16
CA MET A 179 -10.86 26.74 -3.47
C MET A 179 -10.70 26.88 -1.95
N LYS A 180 -10.52 28.07 -1.43
CA LYS A 180 -10.34 28.27 0.02
C LYS A 180 -11.56 27.83 0.82
N ASP A 181 -12.75 28.23 0.42
CA ASP A 181 -14.00 27.86 1.10
C ASP A 181 -14.20 26.34 1.13
N ASP A 182 -13.95 25.67 -0.01
CA ASP A 182 -14.03 24.21 -0.08
C ASP A 182 -12.94 23.55 0.78
N ALA A 183 -11.73 24.07 0.75
CA ALA A 183 -10.62 23.53 1.56
C ALA A 183 -10.90 23.67 3.06
N GLU A 184 -11.42 24.81 3.51
CA GLU A 184 -11.83 25.04 4.91
C GLU A 184 -12.97 24.09 5.32
N LEU A 185 -13.96 23.90 4.46
CA LEU A 185 -15.07 22.97 4.71
C LEU A 185 -14.55 21.53 4.89
N TYR A 186 -13.72 21.05 3.96
CA TYR A 186 -13.18 19.69 4.03
C TYR A 186 -12.13 19.51 5.13
N HIS A 187 -11.39 20.56 5.49
CA HIS A 187 -10.52 20.55 6.65
C HIS A 187 -11.34 20.39 7.94
N THR A 188 -12.42 21.15 8.10
CA THR A 188 -13.33 21.00 9.24
C THR A 188 -13.93 19.58 9.29
N GLU A 189 -14.41 19.04 8.14
CA GLU A 189 -14.89 17.64 8.06
C GLU A 189 -13.79 16.65 8.45
N LEU A 190 -12.53 16.88 8.05
CA LEU A 190 -11.39 16.04 8.42
C LEU A 190 -11.16 16.03 9.94
N VAL A 191 -11.11 17.21 10.57
CA VAL A 191 -10.92 17.36 12.02
C VAL A 191 -12.04 16.69 12.79
N GLU A 192 -13.31 16.99 12.43
CA GLU A 192 -14.48 16.40 13.10
C GLU A 192 -14.48 14.87 13.02
N LYS A 193 -14.24 14.30 11.86
CA LYS A 193 -14.18 12.84 11.68
C LYS A 193 -13.03 12.18 12.42
N ILE A 194 -11.88 12.84 12.55
CA ILE A 194 -10.77 12.30 13.33
C ILE A 194 -11.09 12.37 14.82
N CYS A 195 -11.67 13.48 15.29
CA CYS A 195 -12.12 13.62 16.68
C CYS A 195 -13.18 12.57 17.05
N GLU A 196 -14.08 12.19 16.16
CA GLU A 196 -15.05 11.10 16.37
C GLU A 196 -14.40 9.73 16.61
N LEU A 197 -13.13 9.56 16.25
CA LEU A 197 -12.39 8.30 16.40
C LEU A 197 -11.56 8.22 17.69
N ASP A 198 -11.42 9.34 18.43
CA ASP A 198 -10.62 9.42 19.65
C ASP A 198 -11.30 10.34 20.68
N ASP A 199 -11.63 9.77 21.83
CA ASP A 199 -12.38 10.47 22.88
C ASP A 199 -11.63 11.67 23.48
N ASP A 200 -10.29 11.60 23.55
CA ASP A 200 -9.46 12.67 24.12
C ASP A 200 -9.44 13.87 23.14
N LEU A 201 -9.27 13.60 21.84
CA LEU A 201 -9.33 14.64 20.80
C LEU A 201 -10.72 15.24 20.67
N MET A 202 -11.77 14.44 20.85
CA MET A 202 -13.13 14.93 20.85
C MET A 202 -13.38 15.92 22.01
N MET A 203 -12.85 15.64 23.20
CA MET A 203 -12.99 16.56 24.35
C MET A 203 -12.25 17.88 24.08
N GLU A 204 -11.03 17.85 23.56
CA GLU A 204 -10.24 19.02 23.19
C GLU A 204 -10.99 19.88 22.18
N TYR A 205 -11.52 19.26 21.13
CA TYR A 205 -12.31 19.95 20.10
C TYR A 205 -13.59 20.59 20.63
N LEU A 206 -14.31 19.92 21.57
CA LEU A 206 -15.50 20.47 22.21
C LEU A 206 -15.20 21.63 23.16
N GLU A 207 -14.01 21.71 23.72
CA GLU A 207 -13.52 22.84 24.50
C GLU A 207 -13.16 24.07 23.62
N GLY A 208 -13.17 23.90 22.29
CA GLY A 208 -12.92 24.92 21.30
C GLY A 208 -11.46 25.06 20.90
N GLU A 209 -10.65 24.07 21.20
CA GLU A 209 -9.26 23.96 20.76
C GLU A 209 -9.18 22.95 19.60
N GLU A 210 -8.49 23.30 18.54
CA GLU A 210 -8.23 22.38 17.41
C GLU A 210 -7.04 21.50 17.78
N PRO A 211 -7.17 20.16 17.70
CA PRO A 211 -6.07 19.25 18.02
C PRO A 211 -4.85 19.46 17.12
N SER A 212 -3.67 19.13 17.61
CA SER A 212 -2.45 19.23 16.82
C SER A 212 -2.48 18.28 15.61
N VAL A 213 -1.82 18.68 14.52
CA VAL A 213 -1.71 17.83 13.31
C VAL A 213 -1.06 16.47 13.65
N GLU A 214 -0.10 16.45 14.57
CA GLU A 214 0.57 15.23 15.01
C GLU A 214 -0.39 14.27 15.73
N ASP A 215 -1.22 14.79 16.63
CA ASP A 215 -2.20 13.98 17.36
C ASP A 215 -3.31 13.49 16.44
N MET A 216 -3.79 14.35 15.53
CA MET A 216 -4.76 13.96 14.51
C MET A 216 -4.21 12.84 13.60
N LYS A 217 -2.96 12.95 13.15
CA LYS A 217 -2.32 11.89 12.34
C LYS A 217 -2.16 10.59 13.12
N ALA A 218 -1.80 10.67 14.39
CA ALA A 218 -1.68 9.48 15.25
C ALA A 218 -3.04 8.78 15.45
N ALA A 219 -4.11 9.54 15.72
CA ALA A 219 -5.46 9.01 15.86
C ALA A 219 -5.96 8.37 14.56
N LEU A 220 -5.78 9.04 13.41
CA LEU A 220 -6.17 8.49 12.12
C LEU A 220 -5.37 7.24 11.76
N ARG A 221 -4.05 7.18 12.05
CA ARG A 221 -3.24 5.97 11.89
C ARG A 221 -3.81 4.81 12.68
N LYS A 222 -4.09 5.01 13.97
CA LYS A 222 -4.69 4.00 14.85
C LYS A 222 -6.01 3.49 14.27
N ALA A 223 -6.93 4.39 13.93
CA ALA A 223 -8.22 4.05 13.34
C ALA A 223 -8.10 3.31 11.99
N THR A 224 -7.12 3.68 11.16
CA THR A 224 -6.83 2.98 9.91
C THR A 224 -6.33 1.56 10.16
N CYS A 225 -5.39 1.36 11.09
CA CYS A 225 -4.87 0.05 11.48
C CYS A 225 -5.96 -0.85 12.07
N GLU A 226 -6.95 -0.28 12.77
CA GLU A 226 -8.12 -0.97 13.32
C GLU A 226 -9.28 -1.13 12.32
N CYS A 227 -9.09 -0.75 11.06
CA CYS A 227 -10.10 -0.77 9.98
C CYS A 227 -11.35 0.09 10.25
N GLN A 228 -11.27 1.10 11.12
CA GLN A 228 -12.37 2.03 11.45
C GLN A 228 -12.45 3.20 10.47
N ALA A 229 -11.34 3.59 9.87
CA ALA A 229 -11.26 4.67 8.91
C ALA A 229 -10.54 4.24 7.61
N VAL A 230 -10.85 4.93 6.52
CA VAL A 230 -10.22 4.77 5.21
C VAL A 230 -9.71 6.13 4.75
N PRO A 231 -8.42 6.42 4.90
CA PRO A 231 -7.81 7.64 4.35
C PRO A 231 -7.93 7.65 2.82
N VAL A 232 -8.28 8.80 2.25
CA VAL A 232 -8.48 8.97 0.80
C VAL A 232 -7.52 10.01 0.27
N CYS A 233 -6.71 9.59 -0.71
CA CYS A 233 -5.83 10.43 -1.51
C CYS A 233 -6.31 10.49 -2.97
N CYS A 234 -5.81 11.44 -3.75
CA CYS A 234 -6.12 11.54 -5.17
C CYS A 234 -4.91 11.89 -6.01
N GLY A 235 -5.00 11.60 -7.32
CA GLY A 235 -3.93 11.92 -8.24
C GLY A 235 -4.09 11.31 -9.63
N SER A 236 -3.04 11.40 -10.41
CA SER A 236 -2.85 10.70 -11.68
C SER A 236 -1.51 9.97 -11.67
N ALA A 237 -1.55 8.65 -11.52
CA ALA A 237 -0.35 7.83 -11.54
C ALA A 237 0.39 7.91 -12.89
N TYR A 238 -0.35 8.00 -13.98
CA TYR A 238 0.21 8.14 -15.33
C TYR A 238 1.01 9.45 -15.50
N ARG A 239 0.54 10.53 -14.90
CA ARG A 239 1.23 11.84 -14.89
C ARG A 239 2.17 12.02 -13.71
N ASN A 240 2.32 10.99 -12.85
CA ASN A 240 3.10 11.06 -11.61
C ASN A 240 2.68 12.20 -10.67
N LYS A 241 1.41 12.65 -10.74
CA LYS A 241 0.86 13.72 -9.91
C LYS A 241 0.10 13.12 -8.72
N GLY A 242 0.45 13.49 -7.50
CA GLY A 242 -0.15 12.99 -6.25
C GLY A 242 0.47 11.68 -5.74
N VAL A 243 1.38 11.03 -6.48
CA VAL A 243 2.00 9.75 -6.08
C VAL A 243 2.93 9.94 -4.88
N GLN A 244 3.66 11.04 -4.82
CA GLN A 244 4.57 11.37 -3.72
C GLN A 244 3.78 11.49 -2.41
N LYS A 245 2.69 12.23 -2.40
CA LYS A 245 1.81 12.39 -1.23
C LYS A 245 1.06 11.09 -0.88
N LEU A 246 0.79 10.21 -1.85
CA LEU A 246 0.30 8.86 -1.56
C LEU A 246 1.35 8.03 -0.80
N LEU A 247 2.62 8.10 -1.19
CA LEU A 247 3.70 7.39 -0.49
C LEU A 247 3.92 7.94 0.93
N ASP A 248 3.80 9.26 1.13
CA ASP A 248 3.78 9.88 2.45
C ASP A 248 2.63 9.31 3.30
N ALA A 249 1.41 9.31 2.76
CA ALA A 249 0.24 8.79 3.44
C ALA A 249 0.35 7.29 3.77
N ILE A 250 0.98 6.47 2.91
CA ILE A 250 1.28 5.07 3.21
C ILE A 250 2.18 4.97 4.44
N VAL A 251 3.24 5.75 4.51
CA VAL A 251 4.16 5.74 5.66
C VAL A 251 3.49 6.25 6.92
N GLU A 252 2.66 7.29 6.82
CA GLU A 252 2.00 7.92 7.96
C GLU A 252 0.84 7.11 8.52
N PHE A 253 0.01 6.49 7.68
CA PHE A 253 -1.28 5.92 8.09
C PHE A 253 -1.39 4.40 7.96
N MET A 254 -0.53 3.75 7.16
CA MET A 254 -0.61 2.30 7.01
C MET A 254 0.23 1.57 8.06
N PRO A 255 -0.20 0.36 8.49
CA PRO A 255 0.54 -0.40 9.49
C PRO A 255 1.88 -0.88 8.97
N SER A 256 2.86 -0.90 9.85
CA SER A 256 4.12 -1.62 9.69
C SER A 256 3.99 -3.06 10.24
N PRO A 257 4.94 -3.97 9.98
CA PRO A 257 4.94 -5.28 10.61
C PRO A 257 4.94 -5.26 12.15
N LEU A 258 5.29 -4.13 12.77
CA LEU A 258 5.27 -3.94 14.22
C LEU A 258 3.89 -3.57 14.77
N ASP A 259 3.02 -3.00 13.94
CA ASP A 259 1.66 -2.59 14.32
C ASP A 259 0.65 -3.74 14.20
N ILE A 260 1.05 -4.84 13.53
CA ILE A 260 0.17 -5.98 13.29
C ILE A 260 0.18 -6.93 14.48
N PRO A 261 -0.96 -7.54 14.84
CA PRO A 261 -0.99 -8.55 15.88
C PRO A 261 0.02 -9.67 15.62
N PRO A 262 0.69 -10.17 16.67
CA PRO A 262 1.65 -11.26 16.52
C PRO A 262 0.98 -12.52 15.94
N ILE A 263 1.73 -13.25 15.12
CA ILE A 263 1.20 -14.47 14.50
C ILE A 263 1.04 -15.58 15.54
N GLN A 264 -0.09 -16.25 15.48
CA GLN A 264 -0.40 -17.40 16.35
C GLN A 264 -0.25 -18.70 15.57
N GLY A 265 0.27 -19.72 16.22
CA GLY A 265 0.47 -21.04 15.66
C GLY A 265 0.53 -22.08 16.77
N VAL A 266 0.81 -23.32 16.39
CA VAL A 266 1.02 -24.44 17.33
C VAL A 266 2.40 -25.03 17.13
N ASP A 267 3.06 -25.48 18.19
CA ASP A 267 4.31 -26.19 18.15
C ASP A 267 4.12 -27.67 17.78
N GLU A 268 5.24 -28.45 17.76
CA GLU A 268 5.20 -29.89 17.46
C GLU A 268 4.42 -30.71 18.49
N ASP A 269 4.28 -30.20 19.72
CA ASP A 269 3.57 -30.82 20.83
C ASP A 269 2.09 -30.40 20.91
N GLY A 270 1.66 -29.47 20.02
CA GLY A 270 0.28 -28.96 19.95
C GLY A 270 -0.02 -27.81 20.92
N ASN A 271 1.01 -27.18 21.51
CA ASN A 271 0.82 -26.03 22.37
C ASN A 271 0.74 -24.74 21.53
N ASP A 272 -0.08 -23.82 22.00
CA ASP A 272 -0.18 -22.49 21.36
C ASP A 272 1.14 -21.72 21.47
N VAL A 273 1.61 -21.20 20.35
CA VAL A 273 2.82 -20.40 20.24
C VAL A 273 2.52 -19.08 19.56
N VAL A 274 3.02 -18.00 20.13
CA VAL A 274 2.91 -16.63 19.59
C VAL A 274 4.29 -16.20 19.09
N ARG A 275 4.32 -15.53 17.95
CA ARG A 275 5.54 -14.94 17.36
C ARG A 275 5.32 -13.47 17.08
N HIS A 276 6.19 -12.63 17.65
CA HIS A 276 6.21 -11.19 17.40
C HIS A 276 7.12 -10.87 16.22
N SER A 277 6.88 -9.75 15.57
CA SER A 277 7.75 -9.26 14.50
C SER A 277 9.07 -8.74 15.10
N SER A 278 10.03 -9.66 15.29
CA SER A 278 11.37 -9.40 15.84
C SER A 278 12.39 -10.33 15.18
N ASP A 279 13.58 -9.79 14.92
CA ASP A 279 14.71 -10.58 14.38
C ASP A 279 15.31 -11.55 15.40
N GLU A 280 15.07 -11.32 16.69
CA GLU A 280 15.61 -12.14 17.79
C GLU A 280 14.75 -13.38 18.09
N GLU A 281 13.50 -13.39 17.62
CA GLU A 281 12.63 -14.55 17.80
C GLU A 281 12.98 -15.70 16.86
N PRO A 282 12.51 -16.93 17.16
CA PRO A 282 12.65 -18.05 16.26
C PRO A 282 12.03 -17.75 14.89
N PHE A 283 12.71 -18.20 13.83
CA PHE A 283 12.25 -17.97 12.46
C PHE A 283 10.88 -18.58 12.21
N SER A 284 9.95 -17.76 11.69
CA SER A 284 8.67 -18.20 11.16
C SER A 284 8.33 -17.46 9.87
N ALA A 285 7.81 -18.18 8.89
CA ALA A 285 7.45 -17.63 7.60
C ALA A 285 6.28 -18.38 6.98
N LEU A 286 5.51 -17.71 6.13
CA LEU A 286 4.44 -18.31 5.35
C LEU A 286 4.78 -18.26 3.85
N ALA A 287 4.82 -19.43 3.21
CA ALA A 287 4.86 -19.51 1.76
C ALA A 287 3.43 -19.36 1.20
N PHE A 288 3.19 -18.32 0.43
CA PHE A 288 1.84 -17.97 -0.03
C PHE A 288 1.63 -18.13 -1.54
N LYS A 289 2.74 -18.19 -2.31
CA LYS A 289 2.67 -18.38 -3.76
C LYS A 289 3.82 -19.25 -4.25
N ILE A 290 3.53 -20.15 -5.19
CA ILE A 290 4.55 -20.95 -5.89
C ILE A 290 4.45 -20.64 -7.37
N MET A 291 5.58 -20.32 -7.99
CA MET A 291 5.68 -20.03 -9.41
C MET A 291 6.75 -20.92 -10.05
N THR A 292 6.59 -21.26 -11.32
CA THR A 292 7.60 -21.97 -12.09
C THR A 292 8.32 -20.98 -13.00
N ASP A 293 9.63 -20.90 -12.84
CA ASP A 293 10.51 -20.08 -13.69
C ASP A 293 11.26 -21.02 -14.64
N PRO A 294 11.36 -20.71 -15.95
CA PRO A 294 12.03 -21.55 -16.93
C PRO A 294 13.52 -21.81 -16.63
N PHE A 295 14.20 -20.88 -15.95
CA PHE A 295 15.63 -20.90 -15.70
C PHE A 295 16.00 -21.40 -14.31
N VAL A 296 15.18 -21.09 -13.31
CA VAL A 296 15.48 -21.37 -11.89
C VAL A 296 14.65 -22.53 -11.36
N GLY A 297 13.59 -22.91 -12.07
CA GLY A 297 12.65 -23.93 -11.65
C GLY A 297 11.55 -23.37 -10.73
N LYS A 298 11.21 -24.08 -9.65
CA LYS A 298 10.16 -23.63 -8.74
C LYS A 298 10.67 -22.51 -7.85
N LEU A 299 9.91 -21.41 -7.78
CA LEU A 299 10.11 -20.29 -6.87
C LEU A 299 8.99 -20.29 -5.85
N ALA A 300 9.31 -20.26 -4.58
CA ALA A 300 8.35 -20.09 -3.51
C ALA A 300 8.46 -18.66 -2.94
N TYR A 301 7.35 -17.95 -2.96
CA TYR A 301 7.21 -16.63 -2.37
C TYR A 301 6.83 -16.79 -0.92
N PHE A 302 7.52 -16.13 -0.04
CA PHE A 302 7.26 -16.23 1.39
C PHE A 302 7.39 -14.88 2.09
N ARG A 303 6.60 -14.73 3.14
CA ARG A 303 6.71 -13.63 4.09
C ARG A 303 7.33 -14.13 5.38
N VAL A 304 8.34 -13.42 5.87
CA VAL A 304 8.93 -13.64 7.19
C VAL A 304 8.12 -12.89 8.24
N TYR A 305 7.62 -13.60 9.25
CA TYR A 305 6.89 -12.99 10.37
C TYR A 305 7.79 -12.76 11.58
N SER A 306 8.75 -13.65 11.83
CA SER A 306 9.68 -13.52 12.95
C SER A 306 11.04 -14.13 12.61
N GLY A 307 12.06 -13.68 13.31
CA GLY A 307 13.41 -14.20 13.23
C GLY A 307 14.13 -13.85 11.95
N THR A 308 15.30 -14.45 11.79
CA THR A 308 16.16 -14.28 10.61
C THR A 308 16.51 -15.61 9.99
N MET A 309 16.81 -15.63 8.69
CA MET A 309 17.24 -16.82 7.97
C MET A 309 18.38 -16.48 7.02
N ASN A 310 19.40 -17.33 6.97
CA ASN A 310 20.52 -17.21 6.03
C ASN A 310 20.30 -18.10 4.80
N ALA A 311 20.79 -17.67 3.66
CA ALA A 311 20.85 -18.50 2.46
C ALA A 311 21.63 -19.80 2.76
N GLY A 312 21.17 -20.92 2.19
CA GLY A 312 21.77 -22.23 2.41
C GLY A 312 21.40 -22.92 3.72
N SER A 313 20.62 -22.29 4.61
CA SER A 313 20.16 -22.87 5.87
C SER A 313 19.00 -23.87 5.67
N TYR A 314 18.64 -24.55 6.75
CA TYR A 314 17.52 -25.49 6.77
C TYR A 314 16.35 -24.90 7.55
N VAL A 315 15.13 -25.11 7.04
CA VAL A 315 13.88 -24.78 7.71
C VAL A 315 13.01 -26.01 7.86
N LEU A 316 12.16 -26.03 8.89
CA LEU A 316 11.13 -27.04 9.04
C LEU A 316 9.92 -26.65 8.19
N ASN A 317 9.58 -27.50 7.22
CA ASN A 317 8.29 -27.40 6.55
C ASN A 317 7.22 -28.04 7.44
N ALA A 318 6.50 -27.19 8.18
CA ALA A 318 5.49 -27.64 9.15
C ALA A 318 4.37 -28.48 8.51
N THR A 319 3.98 -28.17 7.28
CA THR A 319 2.94 -28.93 6.54
C THR A 319 3.38 -30.36 6.23
N LYS A 320 4.66 -30.57 5.93
CA LYS A 320 5.21 -31.90 5.56
C LYS A 320 5.91 -32.59 6.73
N GLY A 321 6.19 -31.91 7.83
CA GLY A 321 6.99 -32.42 8.95
C GLY A 321 8.44 -32.75 8.55
N LYS A 322 9.01 -32.05 7.55
CA LYS A 322 10.35 -32.33 7.02
C LYS A 322 11.22 -31.09 6.99
N LYS A 323 12.53 -31.29 7.23
CA LYS A 323 13.52 -30.22 7.04
C LYS A 323 13.81 -30.08 5.54
N GLU A 324 13.65 -28.86 5.05
CA GLU A 324 13.94 -28.47 3.66
C GLU A 324 15.11 -27.47 3.66
N ARG A 325 15.99 -27.57 2.68
CA ARG A 325 17.10 -26.63 2.53
C ARG A 325 16.64 -25.45 1.69
N VAL A 326 16.77 -24.24 2.23
CA VAL A 326 16.60 -23.01 1.48
C VAL A 326 17.88 -22.76 0.68
N GLY A 327 17.81 -22.83 -0.64
CA GLY A 327 18.96 -22.63 -1.51
C GLY A 327 19.37 -21.16 -1.56
N ARG A 328 18.95 -20.47 -2.60
CA ARG A 328 19.16 -19.03 -2.76
C ARG A 328 17.94 -18.26 -2.28
N ILE A 329 18.18 -17.13 -1.67
CA ILE A 329 17.14 -16.17 -1.31
C ILE A 329 17.23 -15.02 -2.31
N LEU A 330 16.10 -14.68 -2.92
CA LEU A 330 16.02 -13.69 -3.97
C LEU A 330 15.05 -12.59 -3.58
N GLN A 331 15.45 -11.35 -3.78
CA GLN A 331 14.54 -10.21 -3.79
C GLN A 331 14.23 -9.86 -5.24
N MET A 332 12.96 -9.60 -5.52
CA MET A 332 12.54 -9.18 -6.86
C MET A 332 12.28 -7.68 -6.90
N HIS A 333 12.78 -7.07 -7.95
CA HIS A 333 12.42 -5.72 -8.36
C HIS A 333 11.84 -5.83 -9.77
N ALA A 334 10.54 -6.12 -9.84
CA ALA A 334 9.84 -6.50 -11.08
C ALA A 334 10.49 -7.75 -11.73
N ASN A 335 11.24 -7.59 -12.83
CA ASN A 335 11.95 -8.68 -13.53
C ASN A 335 13.44 -8.83 -13.14
N LYS A 336 13.97 -7.93 -12.30
CA LYS A 336 15.36 -8.03 -11.82
C LYS A 336 15.42 -8.81 -10.51
N ARG A 337 16.42 -9.67 -10.39
CA ARG A 337 16.67 -10.51 -9.23
C ARG A 337 17.93 -10.05 -8.52
N GLU A 338 17.85 -9.90 -7.22
CA GLU A 338 18.97 -9.63 -6.35
C GLU A 338 19.11 -10.78 -5.35
N GLU A 339 20.30 -11.37 -5.24
CA GLU A 339 20.58 -12.43 -4.26
C GLU A 339 20.86 -11.80 -2.90
N LEU A 340 20.23 -12.35 -1.87
CA LEU A 340 20.41 -11.93 -0.48
C LEU A 340 21.04 -13.07 0.33
N ASP A 341 22.01 -12.72 1.17
CA ASP A 341 22.64 -13.65 2.07
C ASP A 341 21.79 -13.95 3.31
N LYS A 342 21.02 -12.96 3.76
CA LYS A 342 20.21 -13.02 4.98
C LYS A 342 18.90 -12.26 4.82
N VAL A 343 17.86 -12.74 5.52
CA VAL A 343 16.53 -12.11 5.59
C VAL A 343 16.12 -11.87 7.02
N TYR A 344 15.23 -10.91 7.20
CA TYR A 344 14.79 -10.35 8.46
C TYR A 344 13.27 -10.42 8.59
N SER A 345 12.77 -10.24 9.81
CA SER A 345 11.34 -10.11 10.09
C SER A 345 10.69 -9.02 9.22
N GLY A 346 9.45 -9.24 8.77
CA GLY A 346 8.71 -8.34 7.88
C GLY A 346 9.11 -8.42 6.40
N CYS A 347 10.15 -9.15 6.02
CA CYS A 347 10.58 -9.27 4.63
C CYS A 347 9.62 -10.10 3.77
N LEU A 348 9.46 -9.65 2.51
CA LEU A 348 8.75 -10.37 1.46
C LEU A 348 9.76 -10.79 0.37
N LEU A 349 9.89 -12.08 0.13
CA LEU A 349 11.03 -12.65 -0.60
C LEU A 349 10.65 -13.90 -1.37
N TYR A 350 11.64 -14.40 -2.15
CA TYR A 350 11.55 -15.63 -2.91
C TYR A 350 12.68 -16.58 -2.52
N THR A 351 12.41 -17.87 -2.58
CA THR A 351 13.46 -18.88 -2.49
C THR A 351 13.37 -19.84 -3.65
N SER A 352 14.52 -20.27 -4.14
CA SER A 352 14.61 -21.42 -5.04
C SER A 352 14.90 -22.67 -4.22
N PRO A 353 14.21 -23.81 -4.46
CA PRO A 353 14.56 -25.06 -3.83
C PRO A 353 16.00 -25.46 -4.23
N SER A 354 16.68 -26.15 -3.33
CA SER A 354 18.02 -26.68 -3.64
C SER A 354 17.94 -27.65 -4.83
N PRO A 355 18.90 -27.61 -5.76
CA PRO A 355 18.98 -28.59 -6.85
C PRO A 355 19.10 -30.05 -6.36
N ARG A 356 19.37 -30.27 -5.06
CA ARG A 356 19.45 -31.58 -4.43
C ARG A 356 18.12 -32.13 -3.94
N ASP A 357 17.03 -31.36 -4.01
CA ASP A 357 15.70 -31.78 -3.58
C ASP A 357 14.85 -32.34 -4.76
N LYS A 358 15.54 -32.88 -5.77
CA LYS A 358 14.94 -33.62 -6.89
C LYS A 358 14.86 -35.12 -6.59
#